data_d67d384ef316314957d5f3ad5885f122
#
_entry.id   d67d384ef316314957d5f3ad5885f122
#
_cell.length_a   1.000
_cell.length_b   1.000
_cell.length_c   1.000
_cell.angle_alpha   90.00
_cell.angle_beta   90.00
_cell.angle_gamma   90.00
#
_symmetry.space_group_name_H-M   'P 1'
#
loop_
_entity.id
_entity.type
_entity.pdbx_description
1 polymer ?
#
loop_
_entity_poly.entity_id
_entity_poly.type
_entity_poly.pdbx_seq_one_letter_code
_entity_poly.pdbx_strand_id
1 'polypeptide(L)'
;MIARAGARFLAVVVVMAGGRARAADPPAAPITHEGAATSAVHEDATDALPDDDAAPFPDARFGPRYVIEDVLIRGNRKTEKSLILRELAALGLAAGANVDASDPRVETARYRLLALGFFLDVRLSVTRGAKRGGAVLVVEVDERGTLVINELFPATSGATMFWGGADLSETNFLGRGINLGAGFVASTKPVVEDATTGLGLRLHIGVPPLGGPNGLSLSLTGLYNDGSEFYRALGEDGDADPADFVATRVRRAGGLLAVGKMLPAGFHATVSFREEEIATTLPALQTRTLPSGLGAPIDFMVKNGASRVGTLAASLDLDTRSDPILPRAGMRIALSVEAGSKLLGSSYDYLKTVLDGSFYKAMPHGHALGFHVFAGAIAGDAPYFDRFFVGDLNLLLPRRALGMNFSTQPSPNLLGTNVAHHRYDNFAGRLLVEYAVPIWRRRGLVYGGDAFVAAGLLGMASDGDFTAPGPFSLSSLPIDLTGDLGLRLDTYVGVFTISIANALSRSSF
;
A
#
# COMPACT_ATOMS: atom_id res chain seq x y z
N MET A 1 -24.19 -16.77 12.72
CA MET A 1 -23.33 -17.68 11.89
C MET A 1 -22.18 -16.94 11.25
N ILE A 2 -22.42 -15.81 10.59
CA ILE A 2 -21.42 -14.94 9.90
C ILE A 2 -20.25 -14.52 10.81
N ALA A 3 -20.53 -14.11 12.05
CA ALA A 3 -19.49 -13.70 13.02
C ALA A 3 -18.52 -14.82 13.43
N ARG A 4 -18.91 -16.08 13.31
CA ARG A 4 -18.05 -17.23 13.65
C ARG A 4 -17.07 -17.61 12.53
N ALA A 5 -17.47 -17.45 11.26
CA ALA A 5 -16.59 -17.72 10.11
C ALA A 5 -15.48 -16.65 10.01
N GLY A 6 -15.85 -15.38 10.09
CA GLY A 6 -14.88 -14.28 10.11
C GLY A 6 -13.88 -14.35 11.28
N ALA A 7 -14.35 -14.76 12.47
CA ALA A 7 -13.49 -14.94 13.63
C ALA A 7 -12.48 -16.11 13.48
N ARG A 8 -12.85 -17.17 12.76
CA ARG A 8 -11.95 -18.30 12.49
C ARG A 8 -10.85 -17.94 11.48
N PHE A 9 -11.18 -17.18 10.43
CA PHE A 9 -10.19 -16.70 9.47
C PHE A 9 -9.20 -15.72 10.13
N LEU A 10 -9.71 -14.77 10.92
CA LEU A 10 -8.88 -13.83 11.66
C LEU A 10 -7.99 -14.55 12.68
N ALA A 11 -8.49 -15.61 13.34
CA ALA A 11 -7.70 -16.42 14.27
C ALA A 11 -6.55 -17.16 13.60
N VAL A 12 -6.73 -17.66 12.35
CA VAL A 12 -5.66 -18.31 11.59
C VAL A 12 -4.58 -17.32 11.18
N VAL A 13 -4.97 -16.11 10.75
CA VAL A 13 -4.01 -15.04 10.40
C VAL A 13 -3.28 -14.51 11.64
N VAL A 14 -3.97 -14.35 12.77
CA VAL A 14 -3.38 -13.87 14.05
C VAL A 14 -2.44 -14.91 14.65
N VAL A 15 -2.71 -16.22 14.51
CA VAL A 15 -1.80 -17.27 14.98
C VAL A 15 -0.51 -17.33 14.16
N MET A 16 -0.57 -17.01 12.86
CA MET A 16 0.63 -16.91 12.02
C MET A 16 1.42 -15.60 12.27
N ALA A 17 0.76 -14.52 12.69
CA ALA A 17 1.39 -13.26 13.09
C ALA A 17 1.79 -13.19 14.58
N GLY A 18 1.30 -14.13 15.39
CA GLY A 18 1.47 -14.16 16.87
C GLY A 18 2.80 -14.68 17.41
N GLY A 19 3.84 -14.78 16.58
CA GLY A 19 5.21 -14.89 17.05
C GLY A 19 5.56 -13.64 17.86
N ARG A 20 5.58 -13.74 19.20
CA ARG A 20 5.98 -12.66 20.09
C ARG A 20 7.32 -12.07 19.63
N ALA A 21 7.29 -10.91 19.02
CA ALA A 21 8.46 -10.06 18.86
C ALA A 21 8.87 -9.60 20.27
N ARG A 22 9.84 -10.29 20.84
CA ARG A 22 10.59 -9.83 22.00
C ARG A 22 11.40 -8.64 21.52
N ALA A 23 11.20 -7.48 22.09
CA ALA A 23 12.01 -6.31 21.83
C ALA A 23 13.49 -6.72 21.93
N ALA A 24 14.22 -6.58 20.83
CA ALA A 24 15.66 -6.75 20.81
C ALA A 24 16.28 -5.46 21.34
N ASP A 25 17.10 -5.56 22.35
CA ASP A 25 17.95 -4.49 22.83
C ASP A 25 18.87 -3.98 21.70
N PRO A 26 19.21 -2.69 21.68
CA PRO A 26 20.09 -2.13 20.66
C PRO A 26 21.49 -2.78 20.75
N PRO A 27 22.18 -2.99 19.61
CA PRO A 27 23.49 -3.63 19.61
C PRO A 27 24.52 -2.74 20.31
N ALA A 28 25.23 -3.33 21.28
CA ALA A 28 26.38 -2.73 21.93
C ALA A 28 27.52 -2.50 20.94
N ALA A 29 28.19 -1.36 21.06
CA ALA A 29 29.36 -1.00 20.29
C ALA A 29 30.54 -1.96 20.54
N PRO A 30 31.45 -2.17 19.58
CA PRO A 30 32.57 -3.07 19.74
C PRO A 30 33.60 -2.53 20.71
N ILE A 31 33.94 -3.36 21.70
CA ILE A 31 35.04 -3.13 22.65
C ILE A 31 36.33 -3.54 21.99
N THR A 32 37.24 -2.60 21.79
CA THR A 32 38.65 -2.88 21.47
C THR A 32 39.41 -3.13 22.75
N HIS A 33 40.00 -4.33 22.87
CA HIS A 33 40.97 -4.65 23.93
C HIS A 33 42.35 -4.16 23.51
N GLU A 34 43.02 -3.42 24.38
CA GLU A 34 44.47 -3.53 24.57
C GLU A 34 44.90 -2.95 25.92
N GLY A 35 45.77 -3.65 26.61
CA GLY A 35 46.79 -3.13 27.52
C GLY A 35 46.61 -3.37 29.01
N ALA A 36 47.20 -4.43 29.48
CA ALA A 36 47.42 -4.74 30.90
C ALA A 36 48.46 -3.82 31.56
N ALA A 37 48.22 -3.42 32.80
CA ALA A 37 49.30 -3.31 33.83
C ALA A 37 48.71 -3.25 35.23
N THR A 38 49.27 -4.09 36.05
CA THR A 38 49.18 -4.32 37.51
C THR A 38 49.46 -3.10 38.37
N SER A 39 48.77 -2.87 39.53
CA SER A 39 49.33 -2.97 40.90
C SER A 39 48.45 -2.35 41.99
N ALA A 40 48.27 -3.18 43.05
CA ALA A 40 48.31 -2.90 44.50
C ALA A 40 47.27 -1.99 45.20
N VAL A 41 46.44 -2.69 45.94
CA VAL A 41 46.05 -2.60 47.36
C VAL A 41 46.27 -1.23 48.08
N HIS A 42 45.19 -0.64 48.60
CA HIS A 42 45.15 -0.18 50.02
C HIS A 42 43.70 -0.13 50.53
N GLU A 43 43.52 -0.69 51.74
CA GLU A 43 42.30 -0.72 52.54
C GLU A 43 42.07 0.65 53.25
N ASP A 44 40.81 0.79 53.69
CA ASP A 44 40.29 1.62 54.78
C ASP A 44 39.92 3.07 54.49
N ALA A 45 38.61 3.33 54.51
CA ALA A 45 37.95 4.17 55.49
C ALA A 45 36.45 4.31 55.18
N THR A 46 35.64 3.79 56.10
CA THR A 46 34.22 4.11 56.25
C THR A 46 34.03 5.59 56.49
N ASP A 47 33.33 6.29 55.59
CA ASP A 47 32.63 7.54 55.93
C ASP A 47 31.26 7.54 55.25
N ALA A 48 30.23 7.61 56.08
CA ALA A 48 28.82 7.72 55.66
C ALA A 48 28.60 9.06 54.97
N LEU A 49 28.23 9.04 53.71
CA LEU A 49 27.72 10.19 53.03
C LEU A 49 26.21 10.34 53.26
N PRO A 50 25.70 11.58 53.43
CA PRO A 50 24.30 11.82 53.68
C PRO A 50 23.45 11.54 52.43
N ASP A 51 22.22 11.08 52.66
CA ASP A 51 21.16 10.95 51.69
C ASP A 51 20.93 12.32 50.98
N ASP A 52 21.41 12.41 49.78
CA ASP A 52 21.07 13.52 48.90
C ASP A 52 19.92 13.05 47.96
N ASP A 53 18.71 13.48 48.31
CA ASP A 53 17.56 13.53 47.39
C ASP A 53 17.91 14.48 46.23
N ALA A 54 18.87 14.10 45.41
CA ALA A 54 19.19 14.80 44.19
C ALA A 54 18.11 14.47 43.17
N ALA A 55 17.25 15.43 42.87
CA ALA A 55 16.37 15.43 41.73
C ALA A 55 17.13 14.96 40.47
N PRO A 56 16.53 14.12 39.60
CA PRO A 56 17.22 13.61 38.42
C PRO A 56 17.74 14.79 37.60
N PHE A 57 19.05 14.82 37.38
CA PHE A 57 19.66 15.84 36.51
C PHE A 57 18.92 15.86 35.18
N PRO A 58 18.40 17.00 34.72
CA PRO A 58 17.84 17.08 33.38
C PRO A 58 18.96 16.70 32.42
N ASP A 59 18.64 15.86 31.43
CA ASP A 59 19.54 15.41 30.37
C ASP A 59 20.44 16.54 29.91
N ALA A 60 21.65 16.61 30.45
CA ALA A 60 22.65 17.60 30.09
C ALA A 60 23.25 17.18 28.74
N ARG A 61 22.57 17.53 27.66
CA ARG A 61 23.19 17.54 26.34
C ARG A 61 24.28 18.60 26.35
N PHE A 62 25.50 18.17 26.58
CA PHE A 62 26.67 19.03 26.61
C PHE A 62 27.05 19.41 25.17
N GLY A 63 26.65 20.61 24.73
CA GLY A 63 27.06 21.21 23.50
C GLY A 63 26.64 22.69 23.44
N PRO A 64 27.35 23.55 22.70
CA PRO A 64 26.93 24.92 22.53
C PRO A 64 25.58 24.96 21.83
N ARG A 65 24.56 25.53 22.47
CA ARG A 65 23.26 25.79 21.89
C ARG A 65 23.30 27.08 21.07
N TYR A 66 22.79 26.99 19.86
CA TYR A 66 22.65 28.11 18.93
C TYR A 66 21.19 28.44 18.73
N VAL A 67 20.86 29.69 18.48
CA VAL A 67 19.53 30.14 18.09
C VAL A 67 19.49 30.21 16.57
N ILE A 68 18.51 29.57 15.93
CA ILE A 68 18.29 29.67 14.50
C ILE A 68 17.89 31.12 14.17
N GLU A 69 18.74 31.85 13.48
CA GLU A 69 18.44 33.21 12.99
C GLU A 69 17.58 33.16 11.73
N ASP A 70 17.90 32.23 10.83
CA ASP A 70 17.23 32.10 9.55
C ASP A 70 17.30 30.64 9.04
N VAL A 71 16.39 30.30 8.13
CA VAL A 71 16.37 29.03 7.40
C VAL A 71 16.58 29.31 5.93
N LEU A 72 17.75 28.95 5.41
CA LEU A 72 18.13 29.15 4.02
C LEU A 72 17.84 27.90 3.21
N ILE A 73 16.90 27.98 2.25
CA ILE A 73 16.52 26.89 1.39
C ILE A 73 17.12 27.09 -0.02
N ARG A 74 17.79 26.06 -0.53
CA ARG A 74 18.43 26.03 -1.85
C ARG A 74 17.99 24.81 -2.65
N GLY A 75 17.93 24.95 -3.99
CA GLY A 75 17.64 23.85 -4.90
C GLY A 75 16.15 23.63 -5.18
N ASN A 76 15.26 24.25 -4.41
CA ASN A 76 13.81 24.19 -4.65
C ASN A 76 13.44 25.06 -5.87
N ARG A 77 13.20 24.43 -7.01
CA ARG A 77 12.80 25.09 -8.26
C ARG A 77 11.29 25.08 -8.48
N LYS A 78 10.63 23.99 -8.10
CA LYS A 78 9.19 23.75 -8.22
C LYS A 78 8.51 23.82 -6.87
N THR A 79 9.09 23.24 -5.83
CA THR A 79 8.50 23.17 -4.49
C THR A 79 8.55 24.54 -3.82
N GLU A 80 7.41 25.03 -3.33
CA GLU A 80 7.33 26.27 -2.58
C GLU A 80 8.13 26.19 -1.27
N LYS A 81 8.85 27.26 -0.94
CA LYS A 81 9.59 27.37 0.32
C LYS A 81 8.69 27.18 1.54
N SER A 82 7.47 27.69 1.47
CA SER A 82 6.44 27.58 2.51
C SER A 82 6.17 26.12 2.91
N LEU A 83 6.18 25.18 1.97
CA LEU A 83 6.01 23.76 2.24
C LEU A 83 7.18 23.20 3.08
N ILE A 84 8.41 23.49 2.67
CA ILE A 84 9.62 23.04 3.38
C ILE A 84 9.68 23.64 4.77
N LEU A 85 9.45 24.96 4.89
CA LEU A 85 9.44 25.66 6.18
C LEU A 85 8.39 25.10 7.13
N ARG A 86 7.22 24.75 6.64
CA ARG A 86 6.15 24.14 7.42
C ARG A 86 6.57 22.79 8.03
N GLU A 87 7.23 21.94 7.25
CA GLU A 87 7.72 20.64 7.71
C GLU A 87 8.83 20.79 8.78
N LEU A 88 9.72 21.77 8.61
CA LEU A 88 10.75 22.09 9.59
C LEU A 88 10.17 22.66 10.88
N ALA A 89 9.23 23.59 10.76
CA ALA A 89 8.56 24.22 11.92
C ALA A 89 7.83 23.19 12.79
N ALA A 90 7.28 22.16 12.20
CA ALA A 90 6.64 21.06 12.92
C ALA A 90 7.58 20.26 13.83
N LEU A 91 8.88 20.29 13.52
CA LEU A 91 9.93 19.69 14.35
C LEU A 91 10.58 20.71 15.29
N GLY A 92 10.05 21.94 15.33
CA GLY A 92 10.61 23.02 16.11
C GLY A 92 11.94 23.56 15.53
N LEU A 93 12.17 23.39 14.21
CA LEU A 93 13.34 23.90 13.48
C LEU A 93 12.95 25.17 12.70
N ALA A 94 12.57 26.22 13.40
CA ALA A 94 12.19 27.52 12.84
C ALA A 94 13.07 28.64 13.41
N ALA A 95 13.03 29.82 12.80
CA ALA A 95 13.71 30.97 13.31
C ALA A 95 13.30 31.24 14.78
N GLY A 96 14.26 31.51 15.64
CA GLY A 96 14.10 31.66 17.09
C GLY A 96 14.22 30.35 17.89
N ALA A 97 14.26 29.19 17.26
CA ALA A 97 14.42 27.91 17.95
C ALA A 97 15.88 27.64 18.32
N ASN A 98 16.09 26.90 19.41
CA ASN A 98 17.41 26.43 19.79
C ASN A 98 17.77 25.15 19.00
N VAL A 99 19.03 25.10 18.56
CA VAL A 99 19.61 23.93 17.85
C VAL A 99 21.04 23.72 18.35
N ASP A 100 21.46 22.46 18.45
CA ASP A 100 22.86 22.08 18.64
C ASP A 100 23.46 21.46 17.38
N ALA A 101 24.76 21.26 17.36
CA ALA A 101 25.47 20.74 16.17
C ALA A 101 25.10 19.29 15.84
N SER A 102 24.58 18.52 16.80
CA SER A 102 24.16 17.11 16.71
C SER A 102 22.68 16.91 16.99
N ASP A 103 21.86 17.93 16.75
CA ASP A 103 20.43 17.89 17.05
C ASP A 103 19.72 16.79 16.23
N PRO A 104 19.14 15.75 16.88
CA PRO A 104 18.48 14.66 16.19
C PRO A 104 17.28 15.11 15.35
N ARG A 105 16.71 16.28 15.66
CA ARG A 105 15.61 16.85 14.86
C ARG A 105 16.05 17.19 13.43
N VAL A 106 17.33 17.51 13.22
CA VAL A 106 17.89 17.81 11.88
C VAL A 106 17.85 16.57 11.00
N GLU A 107 18.26 15.40 11.53
CA GLU A 107 18.20 14.16 10.80
C GLU A 107 16.74 13.71 10.58
N THR A 108 15.88 13.86 11.59
CA THR A 108 14.44 13.61 11.46
C THR A 108 13.82 14.48 10.36
N ALA A 109 14.22 15.77 10.29
CA ALA A 109 13.75 16.68 9.25
C ALA A 109 14.18 16.24 7.85
N ARG A 110 15.39 15.71 7.71
CA ARG A 110 15.88 15.15 6.45
C ARG A 110 14.99 14.02 5.98
N TYR A 111 14.74 13.01 6.82
CA TYR A 111 13.87 11.89 6.46
C TYR A 111 12.44 12.34 6.17
N ARG A 112 11.93 13.30 6.94
CA ARG A 112 10.59 13.83 6.74
C ARG A 112 10.43 14.53 5.39
N LEU A 113 11.40 15.34 4.99
CA LEU A 113 11.40 15.98 3.68
C LEU A 113 11.53 14.96 2.55
N LEU A 114 12.39 13.94 2.69
CA LEU A 114 12.49 12.84 1.73
C LEU A 114 11.17 12.05 1.61
N ALA A 115 10.48 11.83 2.72
CA ALA A 115 9.19 11.12 2.74
C ALA A 115 8.06 11.85 1.99
N LEU A 116 8.20 13.15 1.71
CA LEU A 116 7.27 13.85 0.83
C LEU A 116 7.28 13.31 -0.61
N GLY A 117 8.35 12.62 -1.02
CA GLY A 117 8.49 12.05 -2.36
C GLY A 117 8.82 13.07 -3.46
N PHE A 118 9.15 14.31 -3.12
CA PHE A 118 9.46 15.39 -4.06
C PHE A 118 10.96 15.59 -4.28
N PHE A 119 11.79 14.94 -3.44
CA PHE A 119 13.22 15.12 -3.42
C PHE A 119 13.96 13.79 -3.63
N LEU A 120 15.03 13.84 -4.41
CA LEU A 120 16.01 12.76 -4.57
C LEU A 120 17.01 12.74 -3.43
N ASP A 121 17.40 13.94 -2.97
CA ASP A 121 18.34 14.12 -1.88
C ASP A 121 17.99 15.38 -1.09
N VAL A 122 18.20 15.30 0.20
CA VAL A 122 18.01 16.43 1.13
C VAL A 122 19.20 16.47 2.05
N ARG A 123 19.88 17.60 2.10
CA ARG A 123 20.98 17.86 3.02
C ARG A 123 20.66 19.04 3.92
N LEU A 124 20.77 18.80 5.22
CA LEU A 124 20.64 19.84 6.21
C LEU A 124 21.99 20.06 6.87
N SER A 125 22.37 21.31 7.02
CA SER A 125 23.58 21.72 7.73
C SER A 125 23.30 22.96 8.56
N VAL A 126 24.00 23.08 9.70
CA VAL A 126 23.93 24.26 10.57
C VAL A 126 25.21 25.03 10.35
N THR A 127 25.07 26.31 9.93
CA THR A 127 26.20 27.21 9.70
C THR A 127 26.14 28.38 10.69
N ARG A 128 27.26 29.03 10.86
CA ARG A 128 27.35 30.21 11.78
C ARG A 128 26.45 31.34 11.29
N GLY A 129 25.63 31.88 12.18
CA GLY A 129 24.82 33.06 11.95
C GLY A 129 25.60 34.38 12.05
N ALA A 130 24.92 35.47 11.79
CA ALA A 130 25.49 36.80 11.84
C ALA A 130 25.75 37.28 13.31
N LYS A 131 24.90 36.85 14.24
CA LYS A 131 25.02 37.22 15.66
C LYS A 131 25.82 36.18 16.44
N ARG A 132 26.45 36.62 17.55
CA ARG A 132 27.12 35.70 18.47
C ARG A 132 26.09 34.74 19.09
N GLY A 133 26.33 33.43 18.95
CA GLY A 133 25.37 32.39 19.37
C GLY A 133 24.23 32.13 18.38
N GLY A 134 24.24 32.79 17.21
CA GLY A 134 23.30 32.55 16.14
C GLY A 134 23.75 31.50 15.16
N ALA A 135 22.82 30.81 14.58
CA ALA A 135 23.04 29.81 13.53
C ALA A 135 22.04 29.98 12.36
N VAL A 136 22.45 29.61 11.18
CA VAL A 136 21.57 29.50 10.01
C VAL A 136 21.40 28.02 9.66
N LEU A 137 20.18 27.56 9.61
CA LEU A 137 19.84 26.21 9.12
C LEU A 137 19.79 26.27 7.59
N VAL A 138 20.75 25.59 6.94
CA VAL A 138 20.80 25.50 5.47
C VAL A 138 20.18 24.17 5.04
N VAL A 139 19.17 24.25 4.18
CA VAL A 139 18.46 23.11 3.60
C VAL A 139 18.72 23.10 2.11
N GLU A 140 19.49 22.13 1.64
CA GLU A 140 19.75 21.93 0.22
C GLU A 140 18.94 20.73 -0.26
N VAL A 141 18.10 20.95 -1.27
CA VAL A 141 17.23 19.91 -1.84
C VAL A 141 17.58 19.66 -3.31
N ASP A 142 17.48 18.41 -3.73
CA ASP A 142 17.57 18.00 -5.12
C ASP A 142 16.19 17.44 -5.52
N GLU A 143 15.46 18.18 -6.38
CA GLU A 143 14.09 17.84 -6.72
C GLU A 143 14.02 16.67 -7.74
N ARG A 144 13.01 15.81 -7.57
CA ARG A 144 12.66 14.75 -8.53
C ARG A 144 11.45 15.15 -9.38
N GLY A 145 11.14 14.34 -10.40
CA GLY A 145 9.88 14.45 -11.14
C GLY A 145 8.69 14.18 -10.22
N THR A 146 7.67 15.00 -10.32
CA THR A 146 6.44 14.91 -9.53
C THR A 146 5.24 14.47 -10.36
N LEU A 147 5.36 14.47 -11.70
CA LEU A 147 4.41 13.81 -12.60
C LEU A 147 4.71 12.31 -12.58
N VAL A 148 3.76 11.52 -12.09
CA VAL A 148 3.89 10.07 -11.90
C VAL A 148 2.90 9.34 -12.78
N ILE A 149 3.39 8.33 -13.49
CA ILE A 149 2.55 7.33 -14.15
C ILE A 149 2.27 6.25 -13.10
N ASN A 150 1.05 6.25 -12.55
CA ASN A 150 0.65 5.28 -11.54
C ASN A 150 0.44 3.90 -12.16
N GLU A 151 -0.25 3.86 -13.31
CA GLU A 151 -0.54 2.62 -14.03
C GLU A 151 -0.65 2.89 -15.54
N LEU A 152 -0.28 1.87 -16.33
CA LEU A 152 -0.55 1.78 -17.76
C LEU A 152 -1.32 0.49 -18.01
N PHE A 153 -2.34 0.55 -18.86
CA PHE A 153 -3.26 -0.56 -19.11
C PHE A 153 -3.29 -1.06 -20.57
N PRO A 154 -2.18 -1.18 -21.30
CA PRO A 154 -2.24 -1.75 -22.65
C PRO A 154 -2.39 -3.26 -22.56
N ALA A 155 -3.50 -3.80 -23.07
CA ALA A 155 -3.71 -5.23 -23.03
C ALA A 155 -4.71 -5.75 -24.09
N THR A 156 -4.69 -7.06 -24.29
CA THR A 156 -5.58 -7.81 -25.17
C THR A 156 -6.01 -9.10 -24.48
N SER A 157 -7.18 -9.62 -24.84
CA SER A 157 -7.66 -10.94 -24.40
C SER A 157 -8.54 -11.59 -25.47
N GLY A 158 -8.86 -12.86 -25.27
CA GLY A 158 -9.82 -13.55 -26.12
C GLY A 158 -11.21 -12.91 -26.08
N ALA A 159 -11.61 -12.36 -24.94
CA ALA A 159 -12.91 -11.69 -24.77
C ALA A 159 -12.92 -10.26 -25.31
N THR A 160 -11.85 -9.51 -25.14
CA THR A 160 -11.75 -8.10 -25.55
C THR A 160 -10.49 -7.93 -26.38
N MET A 161 -10.65 -7.61 -27.67
CA MET A 161 -9.53 -7.55 -28.62
C MET A 161 -8.46 -6.55 -28.16
N PHE A 162 -8.89 -5.41 -27.63
CA PHE A 162 -7.99 -4.37 -27.13
C PHE A 162 -8.64 -3.52 -26.05
N TRP A 163 -7.90 -3.24 -24.99
CA TRP A 163 -8.20 -2.15 -24.08
C TRP A 163 -6.91 -1.42 -23.70
N GLY A 164 -7.07 -0.15 -23.37
CA GLY A 164 -5.92 0.66 -23.02
C GLY A 164 -6.32 1.91 -22.26
N GLY A 165 -5.37 2.41 -21.52
CA GLY A 165 -5.52 3.61 -20.71
C GLY A 165 -4.32 3.87 -19.84
N ALA A 166 -4.42 4.90 -19.02
CA ALA A 166 -3.39 5.29 -18.08
C ALA A 166 -4.01 5.93 -16.84
N ASP A 167 -3.33 5.83 -15.73
CA ASP A 167 -3.56 6.63 -14.52
C ASP A 167 -2.30 7.44 -14.22
N LEU A 168 -2.46 8.76 -14.16
CA LEU A 168 -1.39 9.73 -13.99
C LEU A 168 -1.68 10.61 -12.78
N SER A 169 -0.65 11.06 -12.09
CA SER A 169 -0.79 12.07 -11.05
C SER A 169 0.38 13.05 -11.02
N GLU A 170 0.07 14.31 -10.73
CA GLU A 170 1.04 15.31 -10.32
C GLU A 170 0.99 15.42 -8.79
N THR A 171 2.04 14.96 -8.12
CA THR A 171 2.05 14.83 -6.65
C THR A 171 2.40 16.12 -5.92
N ASN A 172 2.93 17.11 -6.64
CA ASN A 172 3.32 18.41 -6.08
C ASN A 172 2.79 19.57 -6.94
N PHE A 173 1.50 19.52 -7.26
CA PHE A 173 0.86 20.53 -8.10
C PHE A 173 1.03 21.93 -7.51
N LEU A 174 1.49 22.87 -8.32
CA LEU A 174 1.87 24.24 -7.96
C LEU A 174 2.97 24.33 -6.87
N GLY A 175 3.72 23.25 -6.63
CA GLY A 175 4.77 23.25 -5.59
C GLY A 175 4.25 23.18 -4.15
N ARG A 176 2.96 22.92 -3.94
CA ARG A 176 2.25 22.99 -2.65
C ARG A 176 2.00 21.63 -2.01
N GLY A 177 2.48 20.56 -2.62
CA GLY A 177 2.19 19.20 -2.18
C GLY A 177 0.75 18.76 -2.44
N ILE A 178 0.02 19.47 -3.33
CA ILE A 178 -1.30 19.06 -3.78
C ILE A 178 -1.11 17.90 -4.77
N ASN A 179 -1.79 16.79 -4.53
CA ASN A 179 -1.84 15.65 -5.45
C ASN A 179 -3.06 15.81 -6.36
N LEU A 180 -2.84 15.89 -7.67
CA LEU A 180 -3.89 15.94 -8.68
C LEU A 180 -3.71 14.76 -9.62
N GLY A 181 -4.69 13.86 -9.68
CA GLY A 181 -4.63 12.65 -10.50
C GLY A 181 -5.81 12.53 -11.47
N ALA A 182 -5.54 11.89 -12.60
CA ALA A 182 -6.55 11.53 -13.58
C ALA A 182 -6.22 10.16 -14.18
N GLY A 183 -7.22 9.29 -14.23
CA GLY A 183 -7.12 7.99 -14.87
C GLY A 183 -8.22 7.81 -15.93
N PHE A 184 -7.91 7.11 -17.00
CA PHE A 184 -8.88 6.67 -17.99
C PHE A 184 -8.54 5.29 -18.50
N VAL A 185 -9.55 4.54 -18.89
CA VAL A 185 -9.43 3.28 -19.63
C VAL A 185 -10.59 3.18 -20.63
N ALA A 186 -10.30 2.68 -21.81
CA ALA A 186 -11.31 2.38 -22.82
C ALA A 186 -11.00 1.03 -23.47
N SER A 187 -12.06 0.36 -23.95
CA SER A 187 -11.92 -0.93 -24.64
C SER A 187 -12.68 -0.96 -25.97
N THR A 188 -12.29 -1.86 -26.86
CA THR A 188 -13.15 -2.31 -27.95
C THR A 188 -14.34 -3.09 -27.39
N LYS A 189 -15.39 -3.28 -28.20
CA LYS A 189 -16.52 -4.13 -27.81
C LYS A 189 -16.02 -5.55 -27.62
N PRO A 190 -16.30 -6.20 -26.45
CA PRO A 190 -15.99 -7.61 -26.24
C PRO A 190 -16.80 -8.52 -27.17
N VAL A 191 -16.28 -9.74 -27.41
CA VAL A 191 -16.94 -10.75 -28.23
C VAL A 191 -17.97 -11.57 -27.45
N VAL A 192 -18.00 -11.45 -26.12
CA VAL A 192 -19.02 -12.08 -25.27
C VAL A 192 -20.40 -11.49 -25.62
N GLU A 193 -21.40 -12.36 -25.67
CA GLU A 193 -22.77 -11.94 -26.01
C GLU A 193 -23.28 -10.87 -25.02
N ASP A 194 -24.03 -9.91 -25.53
CA ASP A 194 -24.57 -8.74 -24.78
C ASP A 194 -23.54 -7.82 -24.13
N ALA A 195 -22.24 -8.06 -24.32
CA ALA A 195 -21.22 -7.18 -23.79
C ALA A 195 -21.18 -5.82 -24.50
N THR A 196 -20.80 -4.80 -23.73
CA THR A 196 -20.65 -3.41 -24.21
C THR A 196 -19.19 -2.97 -24.15
N THR A 197 -18.83 -1.96 -24.96
CA THR A 197 -17.54 -1.28 -24.83
C THR A 197 -17.35 -0.75 -23.41
N GLY A 198 -16.14 -0.84 -22.90
CA GLY A 198 -15.79 -0.31 -21.59
C GLY A 198 -15.24 1.11 -21.66
N LEU A 199 -15.64 1.93 -20.70
CA LEU A 199 -15.10 3.26 -20.44
C LEU A 199 -14.98 3.46 -18.92
N GLY A 200 -13.77 3.73 -18.43
CA GLY A 200 -13.52 4.11 -17.04
C GLY A 200 -12.82 5.45 -16.96
N LEU A 201 -13.25 6.28 -16.02
CA LEU A 201 -12.66 7.58 -15.70
C LEU A 201 -12.49 7.68 -14.18
N ARG A 202 -11.37 8.22 -13.72
CA ARG A 202 -11.09 8.55 -12.33
C ARG A 202 -10.44 9.92 -12.24
N LEU A 203 -10.90 10.76 -11.34
CA LEU A 203 -10.27 12.03 -10.98
C LEU A 203 -9.98 12.03 -9.50
N HIS A 204 -8.81 12.54 -9.12
CA HIS A 204 -8.40 12.59 -7.73
C HIS A 204 -7.74 13.94 -7.42
N ILE A 205 -8.10 14.50 -6.27
CA ILE A 205 -7.40 15.64 -5.69
C ILE A 205 -7.13 15.36 -4.21
N GLY A 206 -5.86 15.53 -3.80
CA GLY A 206 -5.43 15.42 -2.40
C GLY A 206 -4.76 16.70 -1.96
N VAL A 207 -5.17 17.23 -0.83
CA VAL A 207 -4.61 18.44 -0.23
C VAL A 207 -3.82 18.04 1.01
N PRO A 208 -2.54 18.47 1.13
CA PRO A 208 -1.71 18.17 2.28
C PRO A 208 -2.31 18.78 3.55
N PRO A 209 -1.84 18.39 4.75
CA PRO A 209 -2.40 18.86 6.01
C PRO A 209 -2.51 20.38 6.08
N LEU A 210 -3.73 20.88 6.29
CA LEU A 210 -4.04 22.29 6.45
C LEU A 210 -3.66 22.75 7.86
N GLY A 211 -3.00 23.90 7.96
CA GLY A 211 -2.56 24.44 9.27
C GLY A 211 -1.31 23.79 9.85
N GLY A 212 -0.56 23.06 9.01
CA GLY A 212 0.70 22.40 9.40
C GLY A 212 0.57 20.88 9.50
N PRO A 213 1.65 20.18 9.88
CA PRO A 213 1.73 18.72 9.83
C PRO A 213 0.77 17.98 10.75
N ASN A 214 0.30 18.64 11.81
CA ASN A 214 -0.73 18.12 12.72
C ASN A 214 -2.16 18.47 12.26
N GLY A 215 -2.30 19.16 11.12
CA GLY A 215 -3.57 19.53 10.52
C GLY A 215 -4.29 18.36 9.87
N LEU A 216 -5.45 18.67 9.28
CA LEU A 216 -6.23 17.69 8.54
C LEU A 216 -5.85 17.72 7.06
N SER A 217 -5.55 16.57 6.48
CA SER A 217 -5.48 16.37 5.03
C SER A 217 -6.87 16.05 4.49
N LEU A 218 -7.13 16.47 3.24
CA LEU A 218 -8.38 16.21 2.55
C LEU A 218 -8.09 15.53 1.22
N SER A 219 -8.93 14.58 0.82
CA SER A 219 -8.91 14.08 -0.56
C SER A 219 -10.31 13.83 -1.08
N LEU A 220 -10.47 14.05 -2.37
CA LEU A 220 -11.69 13.80 -3.12
C LEU A 220 -11.35 12.96 -4.35
N THR A 221 -12.08 11.88 -4.56
CA THR A 221 -11.96 11.05 -5.75
C THR A 221 -13.32 10.91 -6.41
N GLY A 222 -13.41 11.17 -7.72
CA GLY A 222 -14.56 10.89 -8.55
C GLY A 222 -14.30 9.68 -9.42
N LEU A 223 -15.31 8.85 -9.64
CA LEU A 223 -15.26 7.64 -10.47
C LEU A 223 -16.45 7.61 -11.41
N TYR A 224 -16.20 7.22 -12.66
CA TYR A 224 -17.20 6.80 -13.63
C TYR A 224 -16.71 5.56 -14.37
N ASN A 225 -17.49 4.48 -14.33
CA ASN A 225 -17.22 3.26 -15.06
C ASN A 225 -18.50 2.82 -15.77
N ASP A 226 -18.40 2.47 -17.06
CA ASP A 226 -19.47 1.85 -17.85
C ASP A 226 -18.85 0.72 -18.67
N GLY A 227 -19.25 -0.51 -18.44
CA GLY A 227 -18.69 -1.67 -19.12
C GLY A 227 -19.40 -2.96 -18.71
N SER A 228 -18.79 -4.08 -19.06
CA SER A 228 -19.35 -5.40 -18.78
C SER A 228 -18.44 -6.18 -17.83
N GLU A 229 -19.04 -6.92 -16.91
CA GLU A 229 -18.41 -8.01 -16.15
C GLU A 229 -18.86 -9.35 -16.75
N PHE A 230 -17.97 -10.34 -16.74
CA PHE A 230 -18.17 -11.63 -17.40
C PHE A 230 -18.39 -12.74 -16.38
N TYR A 231 -19.41 -13.54 -16.55
CA TYR A 231 -19.75 -14.66 -15.70
C TYR A 231 -19.83 -15.94 -16.52
N ARG A 232 -19.22 -17.00 -16.01
CA ARG A 232 -19.25 -18.29 -16.69
C ARG A 232 -20.66 -18.90 -16.67
N ALA A 233 -21.15 -19.30 -17.82
CA ALA A 233 -22.44 -19.93 -18.01
C ALA A 233 -22.32 -21.38 -18.47
N LEU A 234 -21.30 -21.72 -19.26
CA LEU A 234 -21.08 -23.03 -19.83
C LEU A 234 -19.63 -23.50 -19.61
N GLY A 235 -19.35 -24.75 -19.91
CA GLY A 235 -18.01 -25.32 -19.91
C GLY A 235 -17.46 -25.65 -18.52
N GLU A 236 -16.21 -26.13 -18.50
CA GLU A 236 -15.49 -26.50 -17.27
C GLU A 236 -14.76 -25.33 -16.66
N ASP A 237 -14.48 -25.42 -15.35
CA ASP A 237 -13.63 -24.42 -14.68
C ASP A 237 -12.24 -24.41 -15.32
N GLY A 238 -11.74 -23.21 -15.64
CA GLY A 238 -10.44 -23.02 -16.29
C GLY A 238 -10.48 -22.84 -17.80
N ASP A 239 -11.57 -23.16 -18.47
CA ASP A 239 -11.77 -22.79 -19.86
C ASP A 239 -12.02 -21.28 -19.99
N ALA A 240 -11.48 -20.68 -21.03
CA ALA A 240 -11.50 -19.24 -21.26
C ALA A 240 -12.28 -18.85 -22.53
N ASP A 241 -12.96 -19.80 -23.18
CA ASP A 241 -13.72 -19.50 -24.40
C ASP A 241 -14.78 -18.42 -24.09
N PRO A 242 -14.73 -17.27 -24.77
CA PRO A 242 -15.72 -16.22 -24.58
C PRO A 242 -17.17 -16.65 -24.79
N ALA A 243 -17.41 -17.69 -25.59
CA ALA A 243 -18.75 -18.27 -25.85
C ALA A 243 -19.36 -18.91 -24.59
N ASP A 244 -18.54 -19.31 -23.63
CA ASP A 244 -18.99 -19.92 -22.37
C ASP A 244 -19.40 -18.90 -21.31
N PHE A 245 -19.31 -17.61 -21.62
CA PHE A 245 -19.58 -16.54 -20.70
C PHE A 245 -20.81 -15.72 -21.08
N VAL A 246 -21.47 -15.18 -20.09
CA VAL A 246 -22.51 -14.14 -20.24
C VAL A 246 -21.99 -12.82 -19.66
N ALA A 247 -22.42 -11.73 -20.25
CA ALA A 247 -22.02 -10.40 -19.83
C ALA A 247 -23.11 -9.70 -19.02
N THR A 248 -22.69 -9.03 -17.96
CA THR A 248 -23.54 -8.13 -17.18
C THR A 248 -23.06 -6.72 -17.38
N ARG A 249 -23.88 -5.85 -17.98
CA ARG A 249 -23.52 -4.43 -18.06
C ARG A 249 -23.66 -3.78 -16.69
N VAL A 250 -22.60 -3.10 -16.27
CA VAL A 250 -22.55 -2.36 -15.01
C VAL A 250 -22.02 -0.96 -15.27
N ARG A 251 -22.84 0.05 -14.92
CA ARG A 251 -22.42 1.44 -14.89
C ARG A 251 -22.35 1.90 -13.45
N ARG A 252 -21.25 2.53 -13.08
CA ARG A 252 -20.99 3.07 -11.73
C ARG A 252 -20.57 4.53 -11.87
N ALA A 253 -21.14 5.40 -11.06
CA ALA A 253 -20.75 6.80 -10.97
C ALA A 253 -20.83 7.27 -9.52
N GLY A 254 -19.80 7.94 -9.05
CA GLY A 254 -19.80 8.39 -7.67
C GLY A 254 -18.48 9.01 -7.25
N GLY A 255 -18.31 9.11 -5.93
CA GLY A 255 -17.13 9.71 -5.36
C GLY A 255 -16.84 9.25 -3.95
N LEU A 256 -15.63 9.58 -3.51
CA LEU A 256 -15.11 9.33 -2.19
C LEU A 256 -14.49 10.61 -1.64
N LEU A 257 -14.91 10.99 -0.46
CA LEU A 257 -14.30 12.06 0.34
C LEU A 257 -13.53 11.43 1.51
N ALA A 258 -12.29 11.81 1.69
CA ALA A 258 -11.50 11.34 2.84
C ALA A 258 -10.85 12.49 3.60
N VAL A 259 -10.77 12.32 4.91
CA VAL A 259 -10.11 13.22 5.86
C VAL A 259 -9.06 12.43 6.59
N GLY A 260 -7.81 12.91 6.55
CA GLY A 260 -6.69 12.26 7.21
C GLY A 260 -6.03 13.14 8.26
N LYS A 261 -5.37 12.52 9.23
CA LYS A 261 -4.60 13.19 10.27
C LYS A 261 -3.41 12.34 10.70
N MET A 262 -2.26 13.00 10.87
CA MET A 262 -1.12 12.39 11.55
C MET A 262 -1.39 12.33 13.06
N LEU A 263 -1.27 11.15 13.63
CA LEU A 263 -1.38 10.88 15.06
C LEU A 263 0.03 10.79 15.68
N PRO A 264 0.13 10.83 17.03
CA PRO A 264 1.39 10.51 17.73
C PRO A 264 1.95 9.15 17.29
N ALA A 265 3.26 8.96 17.45
CA ALA A 265 4.00 7.77 17.03
C ALA A 265 4.02 7.52 15.50
N GLY A 266 3.65 8.50 14.68
CA GLY A 266 3.77 8.43 13.23
C GLY A 266 2.64 7.70 12.49
N PHE A 267 1.55 7.39 13.17
CA PHE A 267 0.37 6.83 12.52
C PHE A 267 -0.37 7.88 11.69
N HIS A 268 -0.81 7.51 10.50
CA HIS A 268 -1.74 8.30 9.70
C HIS A 268 -3.13 7.66 9.80
N ALA A 269 -4.07 8.36 10.42
CA ALA A 269 -5.47 7.94 10.49
C ALA A 269 -6.26 8.62 9.38
N THR A 270 -7.14 7.86 8.71
CA THR A 270 -8.04 8.40 7.68
C THR A 270 -9.46 7.90 7.93
N VAL A 271 -10.42 8.80 7.76
CA VAL A 271 -11.84 8.45 7.68
C VAL A 271 -12.34 8.87 6.31
N SER A 272 -13.09 8.01 5.64
CA SER A 272 -13.62 8.29 4.31
C SER A 272 -15.09 7.88 4.20
N PHE A 273 -15.80 8.66 3.40
CA PHE A 273 -17.18 8.37 2.98
C PHE A 273 -17.20 8.23 1.47
N ARG A 274 -17.82 7.15 0.98
CA ARG A 274 -18.01 6.84 -0.43
C ARG A 274 -19.50 6.74 -0.73
N GLU A 275 -19.91 7.35 -1.85
CA GLU A 275 -21.25 7.23 -2.41
C GLU A 275 -21.13 6.96 -3.91
N GLU A 276 -21.78 5.88 -4.37
CA GLU A 276 -21.81 5.48 -5.79
C GLU A 276 -23.21 5.05 -6.18
N GLU A 277 -23.68 5.53 -7.34
CA GLU A 277 -24.87 5.03 -8.01
C GLU A 277 -24.46 3.94 -9.02
N ILE A 278 -25.22 2.87 -9.03
CA ILE A 278 -24.98 1.68 -9.85
C ILE A 278 -26.22 1.40 -10.68
N ALA A 279 -26.04 1.24 -11.97
CA ALA A 279 -27.07 0.75 -12.87
C ALA A 279 -26.58 -0.53 -13.55
N THR A 280 -27.32 -1.62 -13.34
CA THR A 280 -26.95 -2.96 -13.82
C THR A 280 -28.06 -3.53 -14.68
N THR A 281 -27.65 -4.19 -15.76
CA THR A 281 -28.56 -4.98 -16.59
C THR A 281 -28.08 -6.42 -16.58
N LEU A 282 -28.78 -7.30 -15.86
CA LEU A 282 -28.47 -8.72 -15.82
C LEU A 282 -28.83 -9.38 -17.15
N PRO A 283 -28.07 -10.40 -17.60
CA PRO A 283 -28.38 -11.15 -18.82
C PRO A 283 -29.67 -11.96 -18.65
N ALA A 284 -30.27 -12.34 -19.77
CA ALA A 284 -31.46 -13.19 -19.76
C ALA A 284 -31.15 -14.59 -19.19
N LEU A 285 -29.99 -15.14 -19.51
CA LEU A 285 -29.50 -16.40 -18.95
C LEU A 285 -28.93 -16.16 -17.55
N GLN A 286 -29.59 -16.68 -16.54
CA GLN A 286 -29.21 -16.56 -15.14
C GLN A 286 -28.80 -17.89 -14.49
N THR A 287 -28.56 -18.91 -15.31
CA THR A 287 -28.16 -20.25 -14.89
C THR A 287 -26.89 -20.67 -15.63
N ARG A 288 -26.00 -21.35 -14.93
CA ARG A 288 -24.82 -22.00 -15.51
C ARG A 288 -25.02 -23.50 -15.53
N THR A 289 -24.44 -24.17 -16.53
CA THR A 289 -24.38 -25.63 -16.60
C THR A 289 -23.12 -26.10 -15.86
N LEU A 290 -23.31 -26.94 -14.85
CA LEU A 290 -22.22 -27.59 -14.13
C LEU A 290 -21.62 -28.74 -14.96
N PRO A 291 -20.39 -29.24 -14.67
CA PRO A 291 -19.80 -30.41 -15.30
C PRO A 291 -20.67 -31.66 -15.21
N SER A 292 -21.54 -31.74 -14.19
CA SER A 292 -22.54 -32.82 -14.04
C SER A 292 -23.73 -32.72 -15.00
N GLY A 293 -23.81 -31.65 -15.82
CA GLY A 293 -24.95 -31.36 -16.69
C GLY A 293 -26.15 -30.70 -15.97
N LEU A 294 -26.05 -30.46 -14.66
CA LEU A 294 -27.11 -29.81 -13.90
C LEU A 294 -27.00 -28.27 -14.00
N GLY A 295 -28.16 -27.62 -14.06
CA GLY A 295 -28.23 -26.16 -14.00
C GLY A 295 -28.03 -25.65 -12.56
N ALA A 296 -27.23 -24.59 -12.39
CA ALA A 296 -27.09 -23.87 -11.15
C ALA A 296 -27.31 -22.34 -11.39
N PRO A 297 -27.89 -21.59 -10.45
CA PRO A 297 -28.02 -20.14 -10.62
C PRO A 297 -26.65 -19.48 -10.67
N ILE A 298 -26.52 -18.44 -11.50
CA ILE A 298 -25.34 -17.56 -11.49
C ILE A 298 -25.55 -16.51 -10.39
N ASP A 299 -24.63 -16.44 -9.43
CA ASP A 299 -24.56 -15.31 -8.50
C ASP A 299 -23.77 -14.17 -9.16
N PHE A 300 -24.48 -13.15 -9.60
CA PHE A 300 -23.87 -11.96 -10.20
C PHE A 300 -23.26 -11.02 -9.16
N MET A 301 -23.49 -11.28 -7.87
CA MET A 301 -22.96 -10.44 -6.76
C MET A 301 -23.23 -8.95 -6.95
N VAL A 302 -24.33 -8.61 -7.61
CA VAL A 302 -24.81 -7.25 -7.86
C VAL A 302 -26.32 -7.26 -8.08
N LYS A 303 -27.01 -6.20 -7.66
CA LYS A 303 -28.47 -6.11 -7.80
C LYS A 303 -28.85 -5.65 -9.20
N ASN A 304 -29.91 -6.25 -9.77
CA ASN A 304 -30.45 -5.81 -11.05
C ASN A 304 -31.12 -4.44 -10.94
N GLY A 305 -31.00 -3.63 -11.99
CA GLY A 305 -31.53 -2.28 -12.04
C GLY A 305 -30.67 -1.26 -11.31
N ALA A 306 -31.31 -0.26 -10.70
CA ALA A 306 -30.64 0.79 -9.97
C ALA A 306 -30.35 0.36 -8.53
N SER A 307 -29.14 0.59 -8.07
CA SER A 307 -28.72 0.37 -6.68
C SER A 307 -27.67 1.43 -6.27
N ARG A 308 -27.33 1.47 -4.98
CA ARG A 308 -26.34 2.41 -4.43
C ARG A 308 -25.37 1.69 -3.53
N VAL A 309 -24.14 2.19 -3.47
CA VAL A 309 -23.17 1.86 -2.43
C VAL A 309 -22.87 3.12 -1.64
N GLY A 310 -23.28 3.13 -0.37
CA GLY A 310 -22.89 4.14 0.61
C GLY A 310 -22.04 3.48 1.68
N THR A 311 -20.79 3.92 1.87
CA THR A 311 -19.87 3.32 2.84
C THR A 311 -19.16 4.37 3.69
N LEU A 312 -18.87 3.98 4.93
CA LEU A 312 -17.95 4.68 5.81
C LEU A 312 -16.76 3.78 6.08
N ALA A 313 -15.55 4.31 5.88
CA ALA A 313 -14.34 3.57 6.19
C ALA A 313 -13.42 4.34 7.13
N ALA A 314 -12.68 3.60 7.94
CA ALA A 314 -11.59 4.10 8.77
C ALA A 314 -10.33 3.30 8.49
N SER A 315 -9.18 3.97 8.43
CA SER A 315 -7.89 3.32 8.25
C SER A 315 -6.81 3.93 9.14
N LEU A 316 -5.85 3.07 9.50
CA LEU A 316 -4.61 3.44 10.18
C LEU A 316 -3.45 2.94 9.35
N ASP A 317 -2.50 3.80 9.03
CA ASP A 317 -1.27 3.49 8.29
C ASP A 317 -0.07 3.97 9.09
N LEU A 318 0.93 3.10 9.25
CA LEU A 318 2.24 3.42 9.82
C LEU A 318 3.29 3.08 8.78
N ASP A 319 4.03 4.07 8.31
CA ASP A 319 5.13 3.88 7.34
C ASP A 319 6.44 4.42 7.91
N THR A 320 7.36 3.50 8.21
CA THR A 320 8.71 3.77 8.71
C THR A 320 9.79 3.31 7.73
N ARG A 321 9.42 3.02 6.49
CA ARG A 321 10.38 2.58 5.47
C ARG A 321 11.45 3.63 5.20
N SER A 322 12.67 3.19 5.00
CA SER A 322 13.83 4.06 4.68
C SER A 322 13.65 4.81 3.35
N ASP A 323 12.90 4.23 2.42
CA ASP A 323 12.55 4.79 1.12
C ASP A 323 11.15 4.24 0.75
N PRO A 324 10.16 5.09 0.43
CA PRO A 324 8.84 4.62 0.05
C PRO A 324 8.82 3.88 -1.30
N ILE A 325 9.84 4.07 -2.13
CA ILE A 325 9.92 3.56 -3.51
C ILE A 325 10.74 2.29 -3.59
N LEU A 326 11.99 2.32 -3.11
CA LEU A 326 12.91 1.18 -3.10
C LEU A 326 13.40 0.91 -1.66
N PRO A 327 12.52 0.41 -0.79
CA PRO A 327 12.79 0.28 0.63
C PRO A 327 13.90 -0.74 0.91
N ARG A 328 14.79 -0.39 1.85
CA ARG A 328 15.86 -1.28 2.32
C ARG A 328 15.67 -1.72 3.76
N ALA A 329 15.00 -0.88 4.55
CA ALA A 329 14.76 -1.12 5.97
C ALA A 329 13.44 -0.47 6.38
N GLY A 330 12.93 -0.88 7.53
CA GLY A 330 11.70 -0.36 8.11
C GLY A 330 10.47 -1.18 7.72
N MET A 331 9.31 -0.67 8.04
CA MET A 331 8.04 -1.36 7.81
C MET A 331 6.93 -0.39 7.41
N ARG A 332 5.93 -0.93 6.75
CA ARG A 332 4.62 -0.30 6.60
C ARG A 332 3.54 -1.27 7.03
N ILE A 333 2.59 -0.80 7.80
CA ILE A 333 1.41 -1.56 8.22
C ILE A 333 0.19 -0.66 8.05
N ALA A 334 -0.79 -1.13 7.29
CA ALA A 334 -2.06 -0.47 7.08
C ALA A 334 -3.21 -1.40 7.48
N LEU A 335 -4.12 -0.90 8.29
CA LEU A 335 -5.37 -1.57 8.65
C LEU A 335 -6.52 -0.68 8.21
N SER A 336 -7.48 -1.24 7.49
CA SER A 336 -8.71 -0.55 7.12
C SER A 336 -9.94 -1.38 7.44
N VAL A 337 -11.00 -0.68 7.83
CA VAL A 337 -12.33 -1.24 8.06
C VAL A 337 -13.32 -0.36 7.30
N GLU A 338 -14.13 -0.96 6.44
CA GLU A 338 -15.18 -0.30 5.65
C GLU A 338 -16.52 -0.97 5.93
N ALA A 339 -17.52 -0.17 6.21
CA ALA A 339 -18.90 -0.63 6.43
C ALA A 339 -19.82 -0.02 5.37
N GLY A 340 -20.48 -0.87 4.58
CA GLY A 340 -21.62 -0.52 3.75
C GLY A 340 -22.91 -0.80 4.51
N SER A 341 -23.85 0.15 4.54
CA SER A 341 -25.09 -0.02 5.31
C SER A 341 -26.24 0.77 4.72
N LYS A 342 -27.45 0.25 4.92
CA LYS A 342 -28.70 0.96 4.60
C LYS A 342 -28.80 2.31 5.31
N LEU A 343 -28.21 2.45 6.49
CA LEU A 343 -28.16 3.72 7.21
C LEU A 343 -27.35 4.79 6.46
N LEU A 344 -26.42 4.36 5.60
CA LEU A 344 -25.59 5.22 4.75
C LEU A 344 -26.17 5.33 3.33
N GLY A 345 -27.41 4.92 3.10
CA GLY A 345 -28.04 4.93 1.78
C GLY A 345 -27.65 3.74 0.88
N SER A 346 -26.84 2.79 1.38
CA SER A 346 -26.40 1.63 0.61
C SER A 346 -27.52 0.63 0.36
N SER A 347 -27.55 0.06 -0.83
CA SER A 347 -28.36 -1.12 -1.17
C SER A 347 -27.73 -2.42 -0.66
N TYR A 348 -26.49 -2.37 -0.20
CA TYR A 348 -25.66 -3.50 0.23
C TYR A 348 -25.28 -3.32 1.71
N ASP A 349 -25.36 -4.41 2.48
CA ASP A 349 -24.96 -4.43 3.89
C ASP A 349 -23.75 -5.34 4.07
N TYR A 350 -22.58 -4.76 4.33
CA TYR A 350 -21.35 -5.53 4.51
C TYR A 350 -20.33 -4.82 5.40
N LEU A 351 -19.41 -5.58 5.93
CA LEU A 351 -18.21 -5.11 6.64
C LEU A 351 -16.99 -5.72 5.98
N LYS A 352 -16.08 -4.89 5.48
CA LYS A 352 -14.81 -5.27 4.88
C LYS A 352 -13.67 -4.84 5.77
N THR A 353 -12.77 -5.76 6.09
CA THR A 353 -11.55 -5.50 6.87
C THR A 353 -10.35 -5.93 6.05
N VAL A 354 -9.33 -5.08 5.97
CA VAL A 354 -8.08 -5.34 5.24
C VAL A 354 -6.89 -4.98 6.10
N LEU A 355 -5.95 -5.90 6.19
CA LEU A 355 -4.61 -5.69 6.74
C LEU A 355 -3.61 -5.84 5.59
N ASP A 356 -2.78 -4.83 5.38
CA ASP A 356 -1.65 -4.85 4.44
C ASP A 356 -0.38 -4.47 5.19
N GLY A 357 0.66 -5.28 5.08
CA GLY A 357 1.91 -5.09 5.78
C GLY A 357 3.12 -5.42 4.92
N SER A 358 4.18 -4.65 5.12
CA SER A 358 5.49 -4.96 4.56
C SER A 358 6.58 -4.64 5.59
N PHE A 359 7.58 -5.50 5.66
CA PHE A 359 8.75 -5.33 6.52
C PHE A 359 10.00 -5.55 5.69
N TYR A 360 10.98 -4.67 5.84
CA TYR A 360 12.23 -4.72 5.10
C TYR A 360 13.42 -4.72 6.03
N LYS A 361 14.34 -5.63 5.76
CA LYS A 361 15.61 -5.77 6.46
C LYS A 361 16.76 -5.50 5.50
N ALA A 362 17.59 -4.51 5.84
CA ALA A 362 18.82 -4.27 5.09
C ALA A 362 19.78 -5.44 5.22
N MET A 363 20.33 -5.84 4.10
CA MET A 363 21.32 -6.91 3.97
C MET A 363 22.65 -6.33 3.51
N PRO A 364 23.77 -7.04 3.65
CA PRO A 364 25.07 -6.60 3.14
C PRO A 364 25.01 -6.20 1.66
N HIS A 365 25.93 -5.33 1.24
CA HIS A 365 26.07 -4.82 -0.14
C HIS A 365 24.86 -4.02 -0.65
N GLY A 366 24.01 -3.50 0.25
CA GLY A 366 22.83 -2.73 -0.10
C GLY A 366 21.64 -3.57 -0.59
N HIS A 367 21.69 -4.90 -0.42
CA HIS A 367 20.56 -5.78 -0.69
C HIS A 367 19.45 -5.57 0.34
N ALA A 368 18.25 -6.06 0.06
CA ALA A 368 17.12 -6.01 0.97
C ALA A 368 16.36 -7.34 0.98
N LEU A 369 15.93 -7.73 2.15
CA LEU A 369 14.98 -8.83 2.34
C LEU A 369 13.64 -8.23 2.77
N GLY A 370 12.60 -8.45 1.96
CA GLY A 370 11.25 -7.99 2.17
C GLY A 370 10.30 -9.11 2.57
N PHE A 371 9.40 -8.84 3.49
CA PHE A 371 8.27 -9.70 3.86
C PHE A 371 6.99 -8.91 3.66
N HIS A 372 6.04 -9.49 2.94
CA HIS A 372 4.76 -8.86 2.67
C HIS A 372 3.65 -9.75 3.17
N VAL A 373 2.67 -9.16 3.83
CA VAL A 373 1.46 -9.83 4.30
C VAL A 373 0.24 -9.05 3.85
N PHE A 374 -0.73 -9.75 3.32
CA PHE A 374 -2.06 -9.21 3.05
C PHE A 374 -3.08 -10.17 3.63
N ALA A 375 -4.08 -9.64 4.30
CA ALA A 375 -5.22 -10.39 4.79
C ALA A 375 -6.48 -9.54 4.66
N GLY A 376 -7.52 -10.12 4.08
CA GLY A 376 -8.79 -9.44 3.90
C GLY A 376 -9.97 -10.35 4.19
N ALA A 377 -11.02 -9.78 4.79
CA ALA A 377 -12.27 -10.46 5.05
C ALA A 377 -13.46 -9.53 4.79
N ILE A 378 -14.50 -10.09 4.20
CA ILE A 378 -15.78 -9.41 3.97
C ILE A 378 -16.88 -10.26 4.60
N ALA A 379 -17.67 -9.65 5.46
CA ALA A 379 -18.86 -10.24 6.04
C ALA A 379 -20.09 -9.51 5.51
N GLY A 380 -21.11 -10.22 5.07
CA GLY A 380 -22.32 -9.65 4.52
C GLY A 380 -22.39 -9.66 2.99
N ASP A 381 -23.29 -8.86 2.43
CA ASP A 381 -23.61 -8.83 0.99
C ASP A 381 -22.88 -7.67 0.31
N ALA A 382 -21.63 -7.88 -0.06
CA ALA A 382 -20.86 -6.92 -0.83
C ALA A 382 -21.01 -7.16 -2.34
N PRO A 383 -21.12 -6.09 -3.15
CA PRO A 383 -21.11 -6.23 -4.61
C PRO A 383 -19.75 -6.73 -5.10
N TYR A 384 -19.73 -7.38 -6.30
CA TYR A 384 -18.52 -8.03 -6.83
C TYR A 384 -17.29 -7.09 -6.89
N PHE A 385 -17.51 -5.83 -7.23
CA PHE A 385 -16.42 -4.87 -7.36
C PHE A 385 -15.78 -4.44 -6.02
N ASP A 386 -16.45 -4.72 -4.88
CA ASP A 386 -15.90 -4.54 -3.53
C ASP A 386 -15.32 -5.82 -2.95
N ARG A 387 -15.62 -6.99 -3.55
CA ARG A 387 -15.00 -8.27 -3.17
C ARG A 387 -13.53 -8.33 -3.60
N PHE A 388 -12.79 -9.24 -2.99
CA PHE A 388 -11.41 -9.49 -3.39
C PHE A 388 -11.39 -10.14 -4.76
N PHE A 389 -10.64 -9.54 -5.65
CA PHE A 389 -10.42 -10.06 -7.00
C PHE A 389 -9.01 -10.65 -7.07
N VAL A 390 -8.90 -11.86 -7.59
CA VAL A 390 -7.63 -12.60 -7.63
C VAL A 390 -6.51 -11.82 -8.34
N GLY A 391 -6.82 -11.09 -9.40
CA GLY A 391 -5.85 -10.27 -10.13
C GLY A 391 -5.30 -9.07 -9.36
N ASP A 392 -5.97 -8.60 -8.33
CA ASP A 392 -5.49 -7.50 -7.50
C ASP A 392 -4.51 -7.98 -6.41
N LEU A 393 -4.46 -9.28 -6.15
CA LEU A 393 -3.64 -9.88 -5.09
C LEU A 393 -2.24 -10.27 -5.54
N ASN A 394 -2.03 -10.42 -6.84
CA ASN A 394 -0.73 -10.82 -7.38
C ASN A 394 -0.40 -10.03 -8.64
N LEU A 395 0.87 -9.63 -8.79
CA LEU A 395 1.40 -8.96 -9.99
C LEU A 395 1.32 -9.80 -11.26
N LEU A 396 1.14 -11.12 -11.10
CA LEU A 396 1.01 -12.11 -12.16
C LEU A 396 -0.26 -12.02 -12.97
N LEU A 397 -1.32 -11.64 -12.28
CA LEU A 397 -2.66 -11.74 -12.81
C LEU A 397 -3.09 -10.39 -13.40
N PRO A 398 -3.86 -10.35 -14.50
CA PRO A 398 -4.40 -9.10 -15.01
C PRO A 398 -5.21 -8.42 -13.92
N ARG A 399 -4.74 -7.24 -13.52
CA ARG A 399 -5.47 -6.39 -12.59
C ARG A 399 -6.68 -5.78 -13.27
N ARG A 400 -7.65 -5.40 -12.48
CA ARG A 400 -8.73 -4.55 -12.94
C ARG A 400 -8.18 -3.17 -13.31
N ALA A 401 -8.44 -2.71 -14.54
CA ALA A 401 -8.10 -1.36 -14.94
C ALA A 401 -9.17 -0.38 -14.43
N LEU A 402 -8.79 0.51 -13.52
CA LEU A 402 -9.71 1.42 -12.82
C LEU A 402 -10.93 0.70 -12.19
N GLY A 403 -10.77 -0.53 -11.73
CA GLY A 403 -11.85 -1.34 -11.15
C GLY A 403 -12.72 -2.06 -12.17
N MET A 404 -12.35 -2.09 -13.45
CA MET A 404 -13.03 -2.80 -14.54
C MET A 404 -12.20 -4.01 -14.98
N ASN A 405 -12.89 -5.09 -15.33
CA ASN A 405 -12.29 -6.30 -15.89
C ASN A 405 -12.62 -6.41 -17.38
N PHE A 406 -11.63 -6.80 -18.19
CA PHE A 406 -11.77 -6.92 -19.65
C PHE A 406 -11.42 -8.31 -20.19
N SER A 407 -11.21 -9.29 -19.31
CA SER A 407 -10.77 -10.63 -19.70
C SER A 407 -11.63 -11.71 -19.08
N THR A 408 -11.95 -12.73 -19.86
CA THR A 408 -12.51 -14.01 -19.38
C THR A 408 -11.39 -14.96 -18.96
N GLN A 409 -10.15 -14.69 -19.39
CA GLN A 409 -9.03 -15.59 -19.19
C GLN A 409 -8.48 -15.51 -17.77
N PRO A 410 -8.10 -16.65 -17.19
CA PRO A 410 -7.09 -16.69 -16.15
C PRO A 410 -5.76 -16.17 -16.71
N SER A 411 -4.85 -15.75 -15.86
CA SER A 411 -3.53 -15.29 -16.29
C SER A 411 -2.77 -16.34 -17.09
N PRO A 412 -2.00 -15.93 -18.11
CA PRO A 412 -1.06 -16.81 -18.75
C PRO A 412 -0.08 -17.35 -17.71
N ASN A 413 0.05 -18.67 -17.71
CA ASN A 413 0.88 -19.40 -16.78
C ASN A 413 1.87 -20.25 -17.58
N LEU A 414 3.16 -19.93 -17.47
CA LEU A 414 4.22 -20.62 -18.21
C LEU A 414 4.36 -22.11 -17.87
N LEU A 415 3.88 -22.53 -16.70
CA LEU A 415 3.93 -23.94 -16.24
C LEU A 415 2.59 -24.66 -16.31
N GLY A 416 1.54 -24.01 -16.84
CA GLY A 416 0.23 -24.62 -17.02
C GLY A 416 -0.62 -24.77 -15.75
N THR A 417 -0.23 -24.10 -14.64
CA THR A 417 -0.99 -24.09 -13.40
C THR A 417 -1.88 -22.84 -13.31
N ASN A 418 -3.10 -22.95 -12.84
CA ASN A 418 -4.10 -21.89 -12.85
C ASN A 418 -4.65 -21.57 -11.45
N VAL A 419 -4.69 -20.29 -11.10
CA VAL A 419 -5.50 -19.75 -9.99
C VAL A 419 -6.93 -19.50 -10.51
N ALA A 420 -7.59 -20.52 -11.02
CA ALA A 420 -8.73 -20.32 -11.91
C ALA A 420 -10.09 -20.37 -11.22
N HIS A 421 -10.16 -20.87 -9.98
CA HIS A 421 -11.47 -21.28 -9.46
C HIS A 421 -12.26 -20.17 -8.78
N HIS A 422 -11.58 -19.16 -8.22
CA HIS A 422 -12.24 -18.09 -7.47
C HIS A 422 -11.86 -16.73 -8.03
N ARG A 423 -12.76 -16.12 -8.76
CA ARG A 423 -12.54 -14.81 -9.37
C ARG A 423 -12.78 -13.67 -8.38
N TYR A 424 -13.87 -13.80 -7.61
CA TYR A 424 -14.30 -12.86 -6.57
C TYR A 424 -14.67 -13.62 -5.31
N ASP A 425 -14.04 -13.31 -4.19
CA ASP A 425 -14.31 -13.96 -2.92
C ASP A 425 -14.35 -13.01 -1.73
N ASN A 426 -14.85 -13.53 -0.62
CA ASN A 426 -15.02 -12.77 0.62
C ASN A 426 -13.75 -12.77 1.48
N PHE A 427 -12.87 -13.76 1.31
CA PHE A 427 -11.62 -13.88 2.06
C PHE A 427 -10.45 -13.95 1.10
N ALA A 428 -9.38 -13.26 1.46
CA ALA A 428 -8.15 -13.27 0.69
C ALA A 428 -6.94 -13.15 1.62
N GLY A 429 -5.87 -13.88 1.28
CA GLY A 429 -4.61 -13.83 2.00
C GLY A 429 -3.42 -13.95 1.07
N ARG A 430 -2.34 -13.24 1.38
CA ARG A 430 -1.06 -13.35 0.68
C ARG A 430 0.08 -13.21 1.66
N LEU A 431 1.05 -14.09 1.53
CA LEU A 431 2.36 -13.97 2.18
C LEU A 431 3.41 -13.99 1.07
N LEU A 432 4.34 -13.06 1.08
CA LEU A 432 5.39 -12.97 0.07
C LEU A 432 6.72 -12.66 0.76
N VAL A 433 7.78 -13.36 0.35
CA VAL A 433 9.16 -13.06 0.71
C VAL A 433 9.87 -12.62 -0.56
N GLU A 434 10.50 -11.47 -0.51
CA GLU A 434 11.23 -10.86 -1.63
C GLU A 434 12.69 -10.64 -1.25
N TYR A 435 13.60 -10.98 -2.14
CA TYR A 435 15.01 -10.63 -2.03
C TYR A 435 15.39 -9.70 -3.19
N ALA A 436 15.79 -8.47 -2.86
CA ALA A 436 16.10 -7.43 -3.83
C ALA A 436 17.58 -7.08 -3.82
N VAL A 437 18.16 -6.96 -5.01
CA VAL A 437 19.56 -6.65 -5.27
C VAL A 437 19.63 -5.34 -6.04
N PRO A 438 20.34 -4.29 -5.53
CA PRO A 438 20.50 -3.04 -6.26
C PRO A 438 21.38 -3.26 -7.49
N ILE A 439 20.91 -2.79 -8.66
CA ILE A 439 21.66 -2.86 -9.91
C ILE A 439 22.47 -1.58 -10.09
N TRP A 440 21.82 -0.43 -9.93
CA TRP A 440 22.47 0.87 -10.03
C TRP A 440 21.72 1.96 -9.26
N ARG A 441 22.41 3.06 -9.03
CA ARG A 441 21.87 4.33 -8.52
C ARG A 441 22.56 5.45 -9.30
N ARG A 442 21.78 6.33 -9.95
CA ARG A 442 22.31 7.45 -10.75
C ARG A 442 21.34 8.63 -10.73
N ARG A 443 21.84 9.81 -11.13
CA ARG A 443 21.00 10.95 -11.51
C ARG A 443 20.70 10.85 -13.00
N GLY A 444 19.46 11.11 -13.42
CA GLY A 444 19.03 11.07 -14.81
C GLY A 444 17.56 10.73 -14.92
N LEU A 445 17.14 10.20 -16.05
CA LEU A 445 15.74 9.75 -16.24
C LEU A 445 15.39 8.49 -15.41
N VAL A 446 16.40 7.66 -15.16
CA VAL A 446 16.28 6.48 -14.29
C VAL A 446 17.18 6.72 -13.07
N TYR A 447 16.56 6.84 -11.90
CA TYR A 447 17.23 7.14 -10.65
C TYR A 447 17.89 5.92 -10.02
N GLY A 448 17.28 4.74 -10.22
CA GLY A 448 17.80 3.51 -9.69
C GLY A 448 17.07 2.29 -10.22
N GLY A 449 17.57 1.12 -9.87
CA GLY A 449 16.93 -0.14 -10.21
C GLY A 449 17.38 -1.27 -9.31
N ASP A 450 16.46 -2.19 -9.07
CA ASP A 450 16.66 -3.43 -8.34
C ASP A 450 16.24 -4.62 -9.19
N ALA A 451 17.05 -5.69 -9.17
CA ALA A 451 16.58 -7.01 -9.52
C ALA A 451 15.97 -7.67 -8.27
N PHE A 452 14.90 -8.42 -8.42
CA PHE A 452 14.31 -9.12 -7.29
C PHE A 452 13.87 -10.53 -7.66
N VAL A 453 13.87 -11.39 -6.66
CA VAL A 453 13.21 -12.69 -6.70
C VAL A 453 12.27 -12.76 -5.49
N ALA A 454 11.07 -13.27 -5.71
CA ALA A 454 10.09 -13.42 -4.65
C ALA A 454 9.40 -14.76 -4.73
N ALA A 455 8.99 -15.27 -3.58
CA ALA A 455 8.16 -16.45 -3.45
C ALA A 455 7.08 -16.21 -2.41
N GLY A 456 5.89 -16.73 -2.65
CA GLY A 456 4.78 -16.46 -1.76
C GLY A 456 3.64 -17.45 -1.87
N LEU A 457 2.72 -17.29 -0.92
CA LEU A 457 1.45 -18.00 -0.86
C LEU A 457 0.32 -17.01 -1.11
N LEU A 458 -0.62 -17.38 -1.95
CA LEU A 458 -1.84 -16.65 -2.24
C LEU A 458 -3.03 -17.58 -2.00
N GLY A 459 -4.03 -17.11 -1.29
CA GLY A 459 -5.27 -17.85 -1.10
C GLY A 459 -6.48 -16.94 -1.16
N MET A 460 -7.57 -17.48 -1.72
CA MET A 460 -8.90 -16.87 -1.67
C MET A 460 -9.89 -17.92 -1.21
N ALA A 461 -10.94 -17.51 -0.53
CA ALA A 461 -11.97 -18.43 -0.06
C ALA A 461 -13.34 -17.73 0.04
N SER A 462 -14.38 -18.53 -0.15
CA SER A 462 -15.77 -18.14 0.10
C SER A 462 -16.22 -18.56 1.49
N ASP A 463 -17.37 -18.08 1.92
CA ASP A 463 -18.02 -18.58 3.15
C ASP A 463 -18.29 -20.10 3.09
N GLY A 464 -18.54 -20.63 1.89
CA GLY A 464 -18.78 -22.06 1.65
C GLY A 464 -17.58 -22.94 2.00
N ASP A 465 -16.36 -22.48 1.73
CA ASP A 465 -15.13 -23.24 1.99
C ASP A 465 -14.90 -23.45 3.50
N PHE A 466 -15.40 -22.53 4.34
CA PHE A 466 -15.29 -22.66 5.80
C PHE A 466 -16.47 -23.38 6.46
N THR A 467 -17.58 -23.54 5.74
CA THR A 467 -18.80 -24.20 6.24
C THR A 467 -19.02 -25.62 5.70
N ALA A 468 -18.14 -26.09 4.82
CA ALA A 468 -18.17 -27.44 4.30
C ALA A 468 -18.21 -28.48 5.43
N PRO A 469 -19.03 -29.53 5.32
CA PRO A 469 -19.11 -30.56 6.35
C PRO A 469 -17.79 -31.32 6.43
N GLY A 470 -17.22 -31.40 7.62
CA GLY A 470 -15.96 -32.11 7.89
C GLY A 470 -15.02 -31.35 8.83
N PRO A 471 -13.92 -31.96 9.28
CA PRO A 471 -12.90 -31.25 10.02
C PRO A 471 -12.26 -30.19 9.13
N PHE A 472 -12.11 -28.97 9.65
CA PHE A 472 -11.38 -27.91 8.95
C PHE A 472 -9.94 -28.34 8.69
N SER A 473 -9.52 -28.28 7.43
CA SER A 473 -8.14 -28.58 7.02
C SER A 473 -7.60 -27.43 6.18
N LEU A 474 -6.35 -27.03 6.44
CA LEU A 474 -5.67 -26.06 5.58
C LEU A 474 -5.45 -26.57 4.16
N SER A 475 -5.39 -27.90 3.97
CA SER A 475 -5.25 -28.53 2.65
C SER A 475 -6.52 -28.44 1.80
N SER A 476 -7.68 -28.11 2.39
CA SER A 476 -8.94 -27.90 1.66
C SER A 476 -9.09 -26.45 1.16
N LEU A 477 -8.27 -25.50 1.64
CA LEU A 477 -8.33 -24.13 1.17
C LEU A 477 -7.63 -24.00 -0.19
N PRO A 478 -8.18 -23.19 -1.11
CA PRO A 478 -7.53 -22.88 -2.38
C PRO A 478 -6.32 -21.94 -2.14
N ILE A 479 -5.16 -22.53 -1.86
CA ILE A 479 -3.91 -21.83 -1.63
C ILE A 479 -2.93 -22.18 -2.73
N ASP A 480 -2.39 -21.16 -3.40
CA ASP A 480 -1.42 -21.26 -4.45
C ASP A 480 -0.03 -20.78 -4.01
N LEU A 481 0.99 -21.51 -4.44
CA LEU A 481 2.38 -21.05 -4.33
C LEU A 481 2.71 -20.19 -5.55
N THR A 482 3.28 -19.04 -5.34
CA THR A 482 3.70 -18.10 -6.40
C THR A 482 5.19 -17.86 -6.37
N GLY A 483 5.77 -17.66 -7.53
CA GLY A 483 7.17 -17.27 -7.69
C GLY A 483 7.29 -16.13 -8.68
N ASP A 484 8.08 -15.11 -8.34
CA ASP A 484 8.29 -13.90 -9.13
C ASP A 484 9.79 -13.65 -9.33
N LEU A 485 10.17 -13.25 -10.54
CA LEU A 485 11.51 -12.75 -10.86
C LEU A 485 11.38 -11.50 -11.71
N GLY A 486 12.03 -10.41 -11.32
CA GLY A 486 11.86 -9.18 -12.08
C GLY A 486 12.87 -8.09 -11.81
N LEU A 487 12.61 -6.97 -12.47
CA LEU A 487 13.32 -5.71 -12.36
C LEU A 487 12.36 -4.63 -11.91
N ARG A 488 12.79 -3.82 -10.96
CA ARG A 488 12.08 -2.64 -10.51
C ARG A 488 12.92 -1.41 -10.79
N LEU A 489 12.37 -0.46 -11.53
CA LEU A 489 13.06 0.74 -12.00
C LEU A 489 12.41 1.98 -11.39
N ASP A 490 13.16 2.75 -10.61
CA ASP A 490 12.73 4.09 -10.15
C ASP A 490 13.12 5.11 -11.21
N THR A 491 12.14 5.80 -11.76
CA THR A 491 12.32 6.74 -12.86
C THR A 491 11.77 8.13 -12.53
N TYR A 492 12.09 9.09 -13.41
CA TYR A 492 11.57 10.46 -13.33
C TYR A 492 10.02 10.51 -13.33
N VAL A 493 9.35 9.54 -13.95
CA VAL A 493 7.88 9.51 -14.09
C VAL A 493 7.22 8.36 -13.32
N GLY A 494 7.90 7.74 -12.38
CA GLY A 494 7.34 6.69 -11.52
C GLY A 494 8.17 5.42 -11.48
N VAL A 495 7.64 4.41 -10.83
CA VAL A 495 8.28 3.11 -10.67
C VAL A 495 7.70 2.12 -11.68
N PHE A 496 8.57 1.51 -12.46
CA PHE A 496 8.20 0.44 -13.39
C PHE A 496 8.72 -0.89 -12.86
N THR A 497 7.83 -1.87 -12.82
CA THR A 497 8.19 -3.25 -12.52
C THR A 497 7.96 -4.10 -13.76
N ILE A 498 8.99 -4.83 -14.16
CA ILE A 498 8.94 -5.84 -15.23
C ILE A 498 9.26 -7.16 -14.56
N SER A 499 8.32 -8.08 -14.54
CA SER A 499 8.53 -9.38 -13.90
C SER A 499 7.95 -10.52 -14.73
N ILE A 500 8.55 -11.68 -14.55
CA ILE A 500 8.02 -12.96 -14.96
C ILE A 500 7.64 -13.66 -13.67
N ALA A 501 6.40 -14.06 -13.60
CA ALA A 501 5.89 -14.63 -12.38
C ALA A 501 4.96 -15.83 -12.71
N ASN A 502 4.79 -16.76 -11.78
CA ASN A 502 4.06 -18.00 -12.00
C ASN A 502 3.40 -18.52 -10.71
N ALA A 503 2.21 -19.10 -10.84
CA ALA A 503 1.62 -19.90 -9.78
C ALA A 503 2.15 -21.34 -9.90
N LEU A 504 2.79 -21.82 -8.85
CA LEU A 504 3.51 -23.09 -8.81
C LEU A 504 2.68 -24.22 -8.18
N SER A 505 1.53 -23.91 -7.61
CA SER A 505 0.71 -24.87 -6.90
C SER A 505 -0.19 -25.65 -7.83
N ARG A 506 -0.25 -26.92 -7.58
CA ARG A 506 -1.00 -27.97 -8.30
C ARG A 506 -0.31 -28.56 -9.53
N SER A 507 1.03 -28.46 -9.64
CA SER A 507 1.70 -29.52 -10.36
C SER A 507 1.42 -30.83 -9.60
N SER A 508 0.64 -31.72 -10.19
CA SER A 508 0.58 -33.12 -9.75
C SER A 508 1.98 -33.71 -9.92
N PHE A 509 2.77 -33.68 -8.83
CA PHE A 509 3.96 -34.53 -8.71
C PHE A 509 3.55 -35.92 -8.27
#